data_d0f09aa4433c7c755bc1f1d7915208e1
#
_entry.id   d0f09aa4433c7c755bc1f1d7915208e1
#
_cell.length_a   1.000
_cell.length_b   1.000
_cell.length_c   1.000
_cell.angle_alpha   90.00
_cell.angle_beta   90.00
_cell.angle_gamma   90.00
#
_symmetry.space_group_name_H-M   'P 1'
#
loop_
_entity.id
_entity.type
_entity.pdbx_description
1 polymer ?
#
loop_
_entity_poly.entity_id
_entity_poly.type
_entity_poly.pdbx_seq_one_letter_code
_entity_poly.pdbx_strand_id
1 'polypeptide(L)'
;MKIYLLFRPLAIATLITYLFLRNNSDARWEYDLVLFNLVALLAAASIALSPILDDPFGRAGVIGAIISWSAGSITSSLDSFFEIKTLLDLDVIAQSLYALFYPLAIFGLTRAIRFKATSKSLELLDTSIIAIGYTTILTALLVRPAMTTIEGSIFEVFLAILYPVGDIVILVLVLLLVLRQRISLRNSLLLIGATTFFLSDFYFLYQSYLGEYEFGSLTDVGWLISFILLSEAFWFANNEEQAPRSFNPAVATIALLGSSTLLAIAVLQPSYIPRFLILPAFITIALSFLRMGVAINDARNMSNEQILARTDELTGLANRRKFMVDCQEFLKSPGSLLILDLDGFKAVNDNLGHGIGDQLLKQVAIRFQRVMPSDALLARLGGDEFGALIPGSDGMEVARALKATLTYPFHINSNEICLDVSIGEASNEPGSSAAEQLLRRADEAMYEAKRSKLGVVSWHNQLGTSGSRL
;
A
#
# COMPACT_ATOMS: atom_id res chain seq x y z
N MET A 1 20.82 -26.53 29.99
CA MET A 1 19.65 -26.53 29.08
C MET A 1 18.78 -25.34 29.40
N LYS A 2 18.45 -24.49 28.41
CA LYS A 2 17.65 -23.25 28.68
C LYS A 2 16.21 -23.67 28.98
N ILE A 3 15.78 -23.53 30.23
CA ILE A 3 14.48 -23.99 30.76
C ILE A 3 13.28 -23.51 29.92
N TYR A 4 13.37 -22.33 29.33
CA TYR A 4 12.29 -21.77 28.50
C TYR A 4 11.99 -22.61 27.23
N LEU A 5 12.94 -23.42 26.74
CA LEU A 5 12.71 -24.29 25.59
C LEU A 5 11.80 -25.48 25.91
N LEU A 6 11.57 -25.78 27.21
CA LEU A 6 10.75 -26.91 27.64
C LEU A 6 9.25 -26.65 27.50
N PHE A 7 8.81 -25.38 27.51
CA PHE A 7 7.37 -25.06 27.51
C PHE A 7 6.68 -25.45 26.21
N ARG A 8 7.36 -25.36 25.07
CA ARG A 8 6.83 -25.80 23.77
C ARG A 8 6.51 -27.30 23.74
N PRO A 9 7.51 -28.21 23.94
CA PRO A 9 7.24 -29.65 23.93
C PRO A 9 6.30 -30.04 25.09
N LEU A 10 6.32 -29.34 26.22
CA LEU A 10 5.43 -29.62 27.35
C LEU A 10 3.97 -29.33 26.99
N ALA A 11 3.67 -28.22 26.33
CA ALA A 11 2.31 -27.91 25.86
C ALA A 11 1.78 -29.00 24.92
N ILE A 12 2.61 -29.41 23.94
CA ILE A 12 2.26 -30.50 23.01
C ILE A 12 2.08 -31.84 23.76
N ALA A 13 3.01 -32.19 24.66
CA ALA A 13 2.90 -33.41 25.43
C ALA A 13 1.65 -33.42 26.33
N THR A 14 1.31 -32.31 26.95
CA THR A 14 0.09 -32.17 27.76
C THR A 14 -1.16 -32.33 26.89
N LEU A 15 -1.20 -31.74 25.69
CA LEU A 15 -2.29 -31.95 24.72
C LEU A 15 -2.42 -33.44 24.35
N ILE A 16 -1.33 -34.11 24.00
CA ILE A 16 -1.37 -35.53 23.67
C ILE A 16 -1.88 -36.37 24.88
N THR A 17 -1.42 -36.04 26.07
CA THR A 17 -1.90 -36.68 27.30
C THR A 17 -3.39 -36.44 27.51
N TYR A 18 -3.86 -35.22 27.36
CA TYR A 18 -5.29 -34.89 27.43
C TYR A 18 -6.12 -35.70 26.43
N LEU A 19 -5.70 -35.75 25.16
CA LEU A 19 -6.38 -36.51 24.10
C LEU A 19 -6.45 -38.00 24.43
N PHE A 20 -5.33 -38.60 24.91
CA PHE A 20 -5.30 -40.00 25.25
C PHE A 20 -6.20 -40.37 26.43
N LEU A 21 -6.17 -39.55 27.49
CA LEU A 21 -7.01 -39.76 28.64
C LEU A 21 -8.48 -39.55 28.36
N ARG A 22 -8.80 -38.51 27.60
CA ARG A 22 -10.19 -38.15 27.27
C ARG A 22 -10.84 -39.14 26.30
N ASN A 23 -10.09 -39.72 25.34
CA ASN A 23 -10.59 -40.74 24.43
C ASN A 23 -10.97 -42.04 25.12
N ASN A 24 -10.44 -42.29 26.31
CA ASN A 24 -10.61 -43.57 27.06
C ASN A 24 -11.50 -43.40 28.32
N SER A 25 -12.08 -42.25 28.57
CA SER A 25 -12.86 -41.99 29.80
C SER A 25 -13.96 -40.95 29.60
N ASP A 26 -14.96 -41.00 30.45
CA ASP A 26 -16.00 -39.96 30.56
C ASP A 26 -15.41 -38.61 31.03
N ALA A 27 -16.23 -37.55 30.97
CA ALA A 27 -15.85 -36.23 31.42
C ALA A 27 -15.47 -36.25 32.91
N ARG A 28 -14.29 -35.71 33.22
CA ARG A 28 -13.78 -35.60 34.60
C ARG A 28 -13.06 -34.29 34.82
N TRP A 29 -13.21 -33.70 35.98
CA TRP A 29 -12.62 -32.42 36.32
C TRP A 29 -11.07 -32.44 36.21
N GLU A 30 -10.38 -33.57 36.45
CA GLU A 30 -8.93 -33.68 36.32
C GLU A 30 -8.47 -33.50 34.90
N TYR A 31 -9.29 -33.88 33.91
CA TYR A 31 -8.95 -33.74 32.49
C TYR A 31 -9.50 -32.43 31.93
N ASP A 32 -10.79 -32.18 32.07
CA ASP A 32 -11.50 -31.12 31.39
C ASP A 32 -11.36 -29.75 32.08
N LEU A 33 -11.06 -29.70 33.39
CA LEU A 33 -10.69 -28.48 34.07
C LEU A 33 -9.17 -28.29 34.14
N VAL A 34 -8.40 -29.31 34.57
CA VAL A 34 -6.97 -29.11 34.88
C VAL A 34 -6.10 -29.27 33.63
N LEU A 35 -6.12 -30.44 32.98
CA LEU A 35 -5.20 -30.67 31.82
C LEU A 35 -5.56 -29.78 30.64
N PHE A 36 -6.84 -29.59 30.35
CA PHE A 36 -7.35 -28.75 29.28
C PHE A 36 -6.82 -27.31 29.40
N ASN A 37 -7.04 -26.68 30.55
CA ASN A 37 -6.59 -25.31 30.78
C ASN A 37 -5.05 -25.22 30.94
N LEU A 38 -4.39 -26.27 31.41
CA LEU A 38 -2.94 -26.31 31.47
C LEU A 38 -2.31 -26.20 30.08
N VAL A 39 -2.89 -26.82 29.03
CA VAL A 39 -2.41 -26.67 27.65
C VAL A 39 -2.46 -25.21 27.20
N ALA A 40 -3.58 -24.51 27.42
CA ALA A 40 -3.74 -23.10 27.08
C ALA A 40 -2.73 -22.20 27.84
N LEU A 41 -2.57 -22.43 29.14
CA LEU A 41 -1.63 -21.66 29.97
C LEU A 41 -0.16 -21.94 29.59
N LEU A 42 0.18 -23.16 29.21
CA LEU A 42 1.52 -23.52 28.68
C LEU A 42 1.77 -22.86 27.32
N ALA A 43 0.76 -22.75 26.45
CA ALA A 43 0.85 -22.01 25.20
C ALA A 43 1.10 -20.53 25.47
N ALA A 44 0.37 -19.90 26.40
CA ALA A 44 0.60 -18.52 26.81
C ALA A 44 2.01 -18.31 27.40
N ALA A 45 2.46 -19.20 28.26
CA ALA A 45 3.82 -19.19 28.82
C ALA A 45 4.89 -19.36 27.75
N SER A 46 4.66 -20.20 26.74
CA SER A 46 5.55 -20.39 25.59
C SER A 46 5.73 -19.07 24.81
N ILE A 47 4.63 -18.32 24.59
CA ILE A 47 4.70 -17.00 23.96
C ILE A 47 5.51 -16.03 24.83
N ALA A 48 5.25 -15.99 26.13
CA ALA A 48 5.93 -15.09 27.08
C ALA A 48 7.44 -15.31 27.10
N LEU A 49 7.87 -16.55 26.98
CA LEU A 49 9.27 -16.99 27.07
C LEU A 49 9.97 -17.08 25.70
N SER A 50 9.29 -16.78 24.59
CA SER A 50 9.92 -16.74 23.27
C SER A 50 11.06 -15.71 23.25
N PRO A 51 12.24 -16.08 22.68
CA PRO A 51 13.38 -15.17 22.61
C PRO A 51 13.22 -14.07 21.57
N ILE A 52 12.22 -14.16 20.69
CA ILE A 52 11.98 -13.20 19.63
C ILE A 52 11.12 -12.05 20.14
N LEU A 53 11.73 -10.87 20.28
CA LEU A 53 11.13 -9.66 20.86
C LEU A 53 10.73 -8.65 19.75
N ASP A 54 9.79 -9.02 18.89
CA ASP A 54 9.38 -8.12 17.79
C ASP A 54 8.48 -6.97 18.29
N ASP A 55 7.39 -7.29 18.98
CA ASP A 55 6.46 -6.30 19.58
C ASP A 55 5.99 -6.79 20.96
N PRO A 56 6.46 -6.18 22.06
CA PRO A 56 6.08 -6.59 23.41
C PRO A 56 4.58 -6.38 23.71
N PHE A 57 3.95 -5.35 23.13
CA PHE A 57 2.53 -5.10 23.32
C PHE A 57 1.65 -6.07 22.53
N GLY A 58 2.05 -6.38 21.29
CA GLY A 58 1.38 -7.40 20.49
C GLY A 58 1.42 -8.77 21.18
N ARG A 59 2.58 -9.14 21.70
CA ARG A 59 2.77 -10.35 22.51
C ARG A 59 1.89 -10.35 23.75
N ALA A 60 1.90 -9.27 24.53
CA ALA A 60 1.08 -9.15 25.74
C ALA A 60 -0.42 -9.26 25.43
N GLY A 61 -0.87 -8.71 24.29
CA GLY A 61 -2.25 -8.83 23.82
C GLY A 61 -2.65 -10.29 23.57
N VAL A 62 -1.83 -11.07 22.85
CA VAL A 62 -2.13 -12.49 22.58
C VAL A 62 -2.06 -13.34 23.84
N ILE A 63 -1.08 -13.10 24.71
CA ILE A 63 -1.00 -13.77 26.02
C ILE A 63 -2.25 -13.47 26.85
N GLY A 64 -2.64 -12.19 26.94
CA GLY A 64 -3.82 -11.75 27.66
C GLY A 64 -5.11 -12.38 27.13
N ALA A 65 -5.23 -12.52 25.80
CA ALA A 65 -6.36 -13.20 25.17
C ALA A 65 -6.44 -14.66 25.63
N ILE A 66 -5.34 -15.43 25.49
CA ILE A 66 -5.32 -16.85 25.88
C ILE A 66 -5.60 -17.02 27.38
N ILE A 67 -5.04 -16.16 28.23
CA ILE A 67 -5.29 -16.19 29.69
C ILE A 67 -6.75 -15.87 30.00
N SER A 68 -7.34 -14.86 29.36
CA SER A 68 -8.74 -14.48 29.53
C SER A 68 -9.67 -15.63 29.14
N TRP A 69 -9.41 -16.25 27.99
CA TRP A 69 -10.15 -17.41 27.51
C TRP A 69 -10.03 -18.59 28.48
N SER A 70 -8.81 -18.92 28.93
CA SER A 70 -8.57 -20.01 29.90
C SER A 70 -9.23 -19.73 31.25
N ALA A 71 -9.23 -18.48 31.73
CA ALA A 71 -9.93 -18.08 32.94
C ALA A 71 -11.45 -18.27 32.80
N GLY A 72 -12.01 -17.93 31.63
CA GLY A 72 -13.43 -18.21 31.32
C GLY A 72 -13.72 -19.71 31.33
N SER A 73 -12.86 -20.53 30.73
CA SER A 73 -12.99 -21.99 30.72
C SER A 73 -12.88 -22.60 32.10
N ILE A 74 -11.94 -22.14 32.91
CA ILE A 74 -11.82 -22.58 34.32
C ILE A 74 -13.11 -22.24 35.10
N THR A 75 -13.62 -21.02 34.94
CA THR A 75 -14.84 -20.58 35.65
C THR A 75 -16.07 -21.39 35.26
N SER A 76 -16.26 -21.63 33.95
CA SER A 76 -17.36 -22.45 33.41
C SER A 76 -17.24 -23.91 33.85
N SER A 77 -16.04 -24.48 33.83
CA SER A 77 -15.83 -25.87 34.32
C SER A 77 -16.04 -26.01 35.83
N LEU A 78 -15.65 -24.99 36.63
CA LEU A 78 -15.90 -24.99 38.05
C LEU A 78 -17.41 -24.99 38.36
N ASP A 79 -18.19 -24.23 37.61
CA ASP A 79 -19.65 -24.22 37.76
C ASP A 79 -20.24 -25.57 37.39
N SER A 80 -19.82 -26.15 36.28
CA SER A 80 -20.33 -27.42 35.74
C SER A 80 -20.01 -28.63 36.63
N PHE A 81 -18.79 -28.69 37.20
CA PHE A 81 -18.36 -29.86 37.98
C PHE A 81 -18.64 -29.78 39.48
N PHE A 82 -18.71 -28.55 40.06
CA PHE A 82 -18.76 -28.37 41.51
C PHE A 82 -19.99 -27.61 42.00
N GLU A 83 -20.88 -27.12 41.12
CA GLU A 83 -22.10 -26.35 41.46
C GLU A 83 -21.85 -25.28 42.54
N ILE A 84 -20.78 -24.50 42.39
CA ILE A 84 -20.32 -23.55 43.41
C ILE A 84 -21.27 -22.35 43.46
N LYS A 85 -22.00 -22.21 44.54
CA LYS A 85 -22.85 -21.03 44.80
C LYS A 85 -22.01 -19.84 45.23
N THR A 86 -21.85 -18.86 44.35
CA THR A 86 -21.17 -17.58 44.63
C THR A 86 -22.16 -16.42 44.63
N LEU A 87 -21.69 -15.24 45.13
CA LEU A 87 -22.48 -14.00 45.09
C LEU A 87 -22.77 -13.50 43.68
N LEU A 88 -21.88 -13.83 42.73
CA LEU A 88 -22.03 -13.55 41.32
C LEU A 88 -22.21 -14.87 40.58
N ASP A 89 -23.06 -14.86 39.56
CA ASP A 89 -23.27 -16.00 38.69
C ASP A 89 -21.96 -16.33 37.96
N LEU A 90 -21.44 -17.55 38.16
CA LEU A 90 -20.18 -17.99 37.52
C LEU A 90 -20.27 -18.04 36.01
N ASP A 91 -21.46 -18.33 35.45
CA ASP A 91 -21.66 -18.31 34.03
C ASP A 91 -21.48 -16.89 33.44
N VAL A 92 -22.04 -15.86 34.10
CA VAL A 92 -21.84 -14.46 33.69
C VAL A 92 -20.38 -14.05 33.75
N ILE A 93 -19.61 -14.52 34.73
CA ILE A 93 -18.18 -14.26 34.84
C ILE A 93 -17.45 -14.97 33.71
N ALA A 94 -17.72 -16.24 33.45
CA ALA A 94 -17.11 -17.02 32.39
C ALA A 94 -17.35 -16.37 31.02
N GLN A 95 -18.59 -16.02 30.72
CA GLN A 95 -18.97 -15.35 29.47
C GLN A 95 -18.28 -13.98 29.31
N SER A 96 -18.16 -13.20 30.40
CA SER A 96 -17.44 -11.92 30.37
C SER A 96 -15.94 -12.10 30.06
N LEU A 97 -15.32 -13.14 30.59
CA LEU A 97 -13.91 -13.48 30.32
C LEU A 97 -13.69 -13.97 28.90
N TYR A 98 -14.61 -14.76 28.34
CA TYR A 98 -14.59 -15.12 26.93
C TYR A 98 -14.78 -13.90 26.01
N ALA A 99 -15.68 -12.98 26.38
CA ALA A 99 -15.85 -11.74 25.60
C ALA A 99 -14.60 -10.88 25.59
N LEU A 100 -13.84 -10.82 26.68
CA LEU A 100 -12.58 -10.08 26.79
C LEU A 100 -11.47 -10.66 25.90
N PHE A 101 -11.53 -11.94 25.53
CA PHE A 101 -10.61 -12.57 24.57
C PHE A 101 -10.54 -11.78 23.26
N TYR A 102 -11.67 -11.38 22.66
CA TYR A 102 -11.74 -10.78 21.35
C TYR A 102 -10.97 -9.46 21.22
N PRO A 103 -11.20 -8.44 22.06
CA PRO A 103 -10.42 -7.20 21.93
C PRO A 103 -8.93 -7.41 22.19
N LEU A 104 -8.54 -8.31 23.08
CA LEU A 104 -7.15 -8.65 23.35
C LEU A 104 -6.51 -9.40 22.18
N ALA A 105 -7.21 -10.37 21.57
CA ALA A 105 -6.74 -11.12 20.41
C ALA A 105 -6.62 -10.22 19.17
N ILE A 106 -7.61 -9.39 18.89
CA ILE A 106 -7.57 -8.41 17.78
C ILE A 106 -6.38 -7.47 17.95
N PHE A 107 -6.22 -6.88 19.14
CA PHE A 107 -5.09 -6.00 19.44
C PHE A 107 -3.76 -6.73 19.30
N GLY A 108 -3.64 -7.91 19.90
CA GLY A 108 -2.40 -8.69 19.93
C GLY A 108 -1.98 -9.19 18.55
N LEU A 109 -2.89 -9.82 17.80
CA LEU A 109 -2.60 -10.40 16.50
C LEU A 109 -2.31 -9.33 15.44
N THR A 110 -3.08 -8.24 15.43
CA THR A 110 -2.82 -7.14 14.48
C THR A 110 -1.46 -6.51 14.69
N ARG A 111 -1.00 -6.36 15.92
CA ARG A 111 0.33 -5.86 16.25
C ARG A 111 1.43 -6.89 15.96
N ALA A 112 1.20 -8.16 16.27
CA ALA A 112 2.15 -9.24 16.01
C ALA A 112 2.48 -9.41 14.51
N ILE A 113 1.53 -9.09 13.63
CA ILE A 113 1.67 -9.19 12.18
C ILE A 113 2.11 -7.86 11.54
N ARG A 114 2.10 -6.75 12.30
CA ARG A 114 2.32 -5.40 11.77
C ARG A 114 3.76 -5.18 11.27
N PHE A 115 3.88 -4.51 10.12
CA PHE A 115 5.16 -4.01 9.57
C PHE A 115 5.59 -2.69 10.22
N LYS A 116 6.91 -2.47 10.33
CA LYS A 116 7.50 -1.16 10.69
C LYS A 116 7.42 -0.11 9.57
N ALA A 117 6.98 -0.48 8.37
CA ALA A 117 6.89 0.45 7.26
C ALA A 117 5.85 1.55 7.54
N THR A 118 6.19 2.79 7.21
CA THR A 118 5.29 3.93 7.19
C THR A 118 4.12 3.63 6.28
N SER A 119 2.97 3.25 6.87
CA SER A 119 1.78 2.94 6.07
C SER A 119 1.27 4.24 5.45
N LYS A 120 1.22 4.29 4.12
CA LYS A 120 0.54 5.37 3.42
C LYS A 120 -0.94 5.35 3.83
N SER A 121 -1.54 6.53 3.96
CA SER A 121 -2.96 6.69 4.37
C SER A 121 -3.93 5.84 3.53
N LEU A 122 -3.65 5.66 2.25
CA LEU A 122 -4.40 4.80 1.34
C LEU A 122 -4.39 3.32 1.75
N GLU A 123 -3.28 2.80 2.24
CA GLU A 123 -3.17 1.40 2.66
C GLU A 123 -3.99 1.10 3.92
N LEU A 124 -4.06 2.06 4.84
CA LEU A 124 -4.93 1.95 6.02
C LEU A 124 -6.40 1.96 5.62
N LEU A 125 -6.79 2.84 4.69
CA LEU A 125 -8.15 2.90 4.17
C LEU A 125 -8.54 1.59 3.47
N ASP A 126 -7.69 1.07 2.58
CA ASP A 126 -7.93 -0.20 1.88
C ASP A 126 -8.10 -1.36 2.87
N THR A 127 -7.21 -1.46 3.88
CA THR A 127 -7.30 -2.49 4.91
C THR A 127 -8.61 -2.38 5.71
N SER A 128 -9.00 -1.16 6.09
CA SER A 128 -10.23 -0.92 6.85
C SER A 128 -11.49 -1.25 6.02
N ILE A 129 -11.54 -0.83 4.75
CA ILE A 129 -12.65 -1.13 3.84
C ILE A 129 -12.83 -2.65 3.70
N ILE A 130 -11.72 -3.36 3.45
CA ILE A 130 -11.75 -4.80 3.26
C ILE A 130 -12.14 -5.50 4.57
N ALA A 131 -11.52 -5.15 5.69
CA ALA A 131 -11.81 -5.76 6.98
C ALA A 131 -13.29 -5.59 7.38
N ILE A 132 -13.79 -4.36 7.37
CA ILE A 132 -15.18 -4.07 7.77
C ILE A 132 -16.16 -4.70 6.75
N GLY A 133 -15.90 -4.53 5.44
CA GLY A 133 -16.80 -5.02 4.40
C GLY A 133 -16.91 -6.54 4.38
N TYR A 134 -15.80 -7.28 4.39
CA TYR A 134 -15.84 -8.74 4.41
C TYR A 134 -16.39 -9.28 5.72
N THR A 135 -16.04 -8.69 6.88
CA THR A 135 -16.67 -9.05 8.15
C THR A 135 -18.19 -8.88 8.09
N THR A 136 -18.67 -7.75 7.56
CA THR A 136 -20.11 -7.47 7.42
C THR A 136 -20.80 -8.51 6.53
N ILE A 137 -20.20 -8.84 5.37
CA ILE A 137 -20.73 -9.83 4.43
C ILE A 137 -20.77 -11.23 5.07
N LEU A 138 -19.65 -11.66 5.66
CA LEU A 138 -19.54 -12.98 6.29
C LEU A 138 -20.50 -13.11 7.48
N THR A 139 -20.61 -12.07 8.31
CA THR A 139 -21.57 -12.04 9.41
C THR A 139 -23.01 -12.17 8.90
N ALA A 140 -23.38 -11.44 7.83
CA ALA A 140 -24.70 -11.55 7.24
C ALA A 140 -25.03 -12.96 6.72
N LEU A 141 -24.02 -13.67 6.19
CA LEU A 141 -24.19 -15.00 5.63
C LEU A 141 -24.19 -16.11 6.71
N LEU A 142 -23.28 -16.04 7.67
CA LEU A 142 -23.00 -17.11 8.62
C LEU A 142 -23.80 -17.01 9.91
N VAL A 143 -24.02 -15.79 10.42
CA VAL A 143 -24.67 -15.60 11.73
C VAL A 143 -26.20 -15.52 11.62
N ARG A 144 -26.73 -15.09 10.49
CA ARG A 144 -28.17 -14.94 10.27
C ARG A 144 -29.00 -16.19 10.62
N PRO A 145 -28.64 -17.42 10.21
CA PRO A 145 -29.45 -18.60 10.54
C PRO A 145 -29.62 -18.81 12.06
N ALA A 146 -28.60 -18.49 12.85
CA ALA A 146 -28.62 -18.62 14.30
C ALA A 146 -29.45 -17.53 15.00
N MET A 147 -29.55 -16.33 14.41
CA MET A 147 -30.21 -15.17 15.04
C MET A 147 -31.73 -15.28 15.16
N THR A 148 -32.37 -16.14 14.38
CA THR A 148 -33.83 -16.34 14.43
C THR A 148 -34.30 -17.07 15.69
N THR A 149 -33.37 -17.62 16.46
CA THR A 149 -33.63 -18.49 17.63
C THR A 149 -33.07 -17.93 18.95
N ILE A 150 -32.39 -16.77 18.92
CA ILE A 150 -31.80 -16.18 20.12
C ILE A 150 -32.89 -15.44 20.88
N GLU A 151 -33.32 -16.04 22.00
CA GLU A 151 -34.18 -15.46 23.03
C GLU A 151 -33.34 -15.27 24.31
N GLY A 152 -33.54 -14.20 25.06
CA GLY A 152 -32.84 -13.98 26.32
C GLY A 152 -32.70 -12.51 26.72
N SER A 153 -31.91 -12.25 27.74
CA SER A 153 -31.56 -10.90 28.19
C SER A 153 -30.74 -10.14 27.12
N ILE A 154 -30.71 -8.81 27.21
CA ILE A 154 -29.90 -7.98 26.32
C ILE A 154 -28.42 -8.41 26.34
N PHE A 155 -27.91 -8.84 27.49
CA PHE A 155 -26.52 -9.28 27.63
C PHE A 155 -26.27 -10.62 26.91
N GLU A 156 -27.14 -11.60 27.07
CA GLU A 156 -27.04 -12.90 26.36
C GLU A 156 -27.12 -12.73 24.86
N VAL A 157 -28.07 -11.92 24.36
CA VAL A 157 -28.17 -11.60 22.93
C VAL A 157 -26.91 -10.90 22.43
N PHE A 158 -26.34 -9.97 23.21
CA PHE A 158 -25.08 -9.30 22.87
C PHE A 158 -23.92 -10.29 22.72
N LEU A 159 -23.76 -11.22 23.67
CA LEU A 159 -22.69 -12.20 23.64
C LEU A 159 -22.86 -13.21 22.52
N ALA A 160 -24.08 -13.69 22.30
CA ALA A 160 -24.38 -14.61 21.19
C ALA A 160 -24.07 -14.03 19.80
N ILE A 161 -24.05 -12.69 19.68
CA ILE A 161 -23.62 -12.00 18.47
C ILE A 161 -22.10 -11.74 18.50
N LEU A 162 -21.55 -11.35 19.65
CA LEU A 162 -20.15 -10.96 19.80
C LEU A 162 -19.19 -12.09 19.41
N TYR A 163 -19.46 -13.33 19.84
CA TYR A 163 -18.58 -14.46 19.61
C TYR A 163 -18.40 -14.75 18.11
N PRO A 164 -19.43 -15.09 17.33
CA PRO A 164 -19.25 -15.40 15.91
C PRO A 164 -18.78 -14.19 15.09
N VAL A 165 -19.18 -12.97 15.46
CA VAL A 165 -18.68 -11.75 14.80
C VAL A 165 -17.21 -11.53 15.11
N GLY A 166 -16.80 -11.71 16.37
CA GLY A 166 -15.43 -11.59 16.82
C GLY A 166 -14.50 -12.57 16.11
N ASP A 167 -14.92 -13.81 15.94
CA ASP A 167 -14.18 -14.85 15.21
C ASP A 167 -13.98 -14.48 13.74
N ILE A 168 -15.05 -14.01 13.09
CA ILE A 168 -14.98 -13.54 11.71
C ILE A 168 -14.02 -12.34 11.61
N VAL A 169 -14.07 -11.40 12.53
CA VAL A 169 -13.16 -10.24 12.57
C VAL A 169 -11.71 -10.71 12.69
N ILE A 170 -11.41 -11.61 13.63
CA ILE A 170 -10.05 -12.14 13.83
C ILE A 170 -9.57 -12.85 12.57
N LEU A 171 -10.38 -13.75 11.99
CA LEU A 171 -10.03 -14.50 10.81
C LEU A 171 -9.76 -13.58 9.61
N VAL A 172 -10.65 -12.61 9.34
CA VAL A 172 -10.52 -11.66 8.24
C VAL A 172 -9.28 -10.79 8.43
N LEU A 173 -9.05 -10.26 9.63
CA LEU A 173 -7.86 -9.45 9.93
C LEU A 173 -6.56 -10.23 9.73
N VAL A 174 -6.46 -11.44 10.28
CA VAL A 174 -5.26 -12.28 10.13
C VAL A 174 -5.05 -12.65 8.66
N LEU A 175 -6.10 -13.04 7.96
CA LEU A 175 -6.03 -13.37 6.53
C LEU A 175 -5.53 -12.17 5.71
N LEU A 176 -6.10 -10.97 5.91
CA LEU A 176 -5.71 -9.77 5.18
C LEU A 176 -4.26 -9.38 5.46
N LEU A 177 -3.82 -9.46 6.71
CA LEU A 177 -2.46 -9.11 7.09
C LEU A 177 -1.45 -10.11 6.53
N VAL A 178 -1.78 -11.42 6.52
CA VAL A 178 -0.93 -12.48 5.95
C VAL A 178 -0.86 -12.38 4.43
N LEU A 179 -1.97 -12.10 3.75
CA LEU A 179 -2.00 -11.96 2.28
C LEU A 179 -1.14 -10.78 1.78
N ARG A 180 -0.92 -9.77 2.60
CA ARG A 180 -0.04 -8.64 2.28
C ARG A 180 1.44 -8.96 2.41
N GLN A 181 1.78 -10.06 3.05
CA GLN A 181 3.15 -10.47 3.32
C GLN A 181 3.58 -11.62 2.40
N ARG A 182 4.86 -11.95 2.41
CA ARG A 182 5.30 -13.22 1.83
C ARG A 182 4.90 -14.37 2.75
N ILE A 183 4.59 -15.51 2.12
CA ILE A 183 4.31 -16.75 2.85
C ILE A 183 5.56 -17.10 3.67
N SER A 184 5.41 -17.12 4.99
CA SER A 184 6.42 -17.53 5.94
C SER A 184 5.81 -18.55 6.89
N LEU A 185 6.65 -19.38 7.53
CA LEU A 185 6.16 -20.36 8.49
C LEU A 185 5.39 -19.68 9.64
N ARG A 186 5.88 -18.54 10.13
CA ARG A 186 5.19 -17.73 11.15
C ARG A 186 3.78 -17.34 10.69
N ASN A 187 3.67 -16.72 9.51
CA ASN A 187 2.40 -16.23 9.00
C ASN A 187 1.43 -17.38 8.70
N SER A 188 1.93 -18.51 8.21
CA SER A 188 1.13 -19.72 8.00
C SER A 188 0.60 -20.28 9.31
N LEU A 189 1.41 -20.33 10.36
CA LEU A 189 0.99 -20.77 11.68
C LEU A 189 -0.07 -19.85 12.30
N LEU A 190 0.08 -18.52 12.17
CA LEU A 190 -0.92 -17.56 12.62
C LEU A 190 -2.24 -17.74 11.88
N LEU A 191 -2.21 -17.90 10.56
CA LEU A 191 -3.41 -18.10 9.75
C LEU A 191 -4.09 -19.44 10.05
N ILE A 192 -3.34 -20.52 10.11
CA ILE A 192 -3.88 -21.84 10.42
C ILE A 192 -4.44 -21.86 11.84
N GLY A 193 -3.74 -21.26 12.82
CA GLY A 193 -4.22 -21.15 14.19
C GLY A 193 -5.53 -20.38 14.29
N ALA A 194 -5.63 -19.19 13.68
CA ALA A 194 -6.86 -18.40 13.65
C ALA A 194 -8.00 -19.12 12.91
N THR A 195 -7.71 -19.83 11.82
CA THR A 195 -8.71 -20.62 11.10
C THR A 195 -9.21 -21.79 11.93
N THR A 196 -8.31 -22.48 12.64
CA THR A 196 -8.69 -23.60 13.52
C THR A 196 -9.58 -23.10 14.66
N PHE A 197 -9.25 -21.95 15.27
CA PHE A 197 -10.08 -21.34 16.31
C PHE A 197 -11.49 -21.04 15.78
N PHE A 198 -11.57 -20.33 14.67
CA PHE A 198 -12.83 -20.01 13.99
C PHE A 198 -13.69 -21.26 13.71
N LEU A 199 -13.10 -22.29 13.13
CA LEU A 199 -13.82 -23.53 12.81
C LEU A 199 -14.31 -24.26 14.06
N SER A 200 -13.52 -24.25 15.13
CA SER A 200 -13.90 -24.85 16.43
C SER A 200 -15.06 -24.11 17.06
N ASP A 201 -15.03 -22.77 17.06
CA ASP A 201 -16.13 -21.96 17.61
C ASP A 201 -17.45 -22.13 16.81
N PHE A 202 -17.35 -22.15 15.48
CA PHE A 202 -18.53 -22.38 14.64
C PHE A 202 -19.09 -23.80 14.80
N TYR A 203 -18.23 -24.79 14.96
CA TYR A 203 -18.68 -26.17 15.25
C TYR A 203 -19.28 -26.29 16.64
N PHE A 204 -18.73 -25.60 17.64
CA PHE A 204 -19.31 -25.48 18.96
C PHE A 204 -20.73 -24.86 18.92
N LEU A 205 -20.89 -23.74 18.22
CA LEU A 205 -22.19 -23.10 18.04
C LEU A 205 -23.20 -24.03 17.37
N TYR A 206 -22.77 -24.79 16.37
CA TYR A 206 -23.61 -25.77 15.68
C TYR A 206 -24.04 -26.90 16.62
N GLN A 207 -23.11 -27.50 17.37
CA GLN A 207 -23.43 -28.56 18.35
C GLN A 207 -24.31 -28.02 19.50
N SER A 208 -24.04 -26.83 20.01
CA SER A 208 -24.84 -26.19 21.05
C SER A 208 -26.27 -25.92 20.59
N TYR A 209 -26.43 -25.52 19.32
CA TYR A 209 -27.75 -25.32 18.71
C TYR A 209 -28.54 -26.62 18.61
N LEU A 210 -27.88 -27.74 18.35
CA LEU A 210 -28.53 -29.08 18.33
C LEU A 210 -28.75 -29.68 19.73
N GLY A 211 -28.15 -29.08 20.76
CA GLY A 211 -28.15 -29.65 22.13
C GLY A 211 -27.24 -30.89 22.25
N GLU A 212 -26.28 -31.06 21.35
CA GLU A 212 -25.38 -32.22 21.26
C GLU A 212 -23.97 -31.94 21.77
N TYR A 213 -23.71 -30.71 22.29
CA TYR A 213 -22.39 -30.38 22.80
C TYR A 213 -22.08 -31.14 24.09
N GLU A 214 -20.93 -31.80 24.10
CA GLU A 214 -20.37 -32.48 25.27
C GLU A 214 -18.93 -32.04 25.51
N PHE A 215 -18.49 -31.93 26.75
CA PHE A 215 -17.10 -31.68 27.11
C PHE A 215 -16.17 -32.71 26.48
N GLY A 216 -15.01 -32.27 25.95
CA GLY A 216 -14.02 -33.11 25.29
C GLY A 216 -14.34 -33.43 23.83
N SER A 217 -15.29 -32.70 23.22
CA SER A 217 -15.60 -32.82 21.79
C SER A 217 -14.49 -32.29 20.88
N LEU A 218 -14.65 -32.45 19.57
CA LEU A 218 -13.69 -31.92 18.58
C LEU A 218 -13.47 -30.42 18.69
N THR A 219 -14.45 -29.65 19.17
CA THR A 219 -14.34 -28.22 19.40
C THR A 219 -13.29 -27.87 20.40
N ASP A 220 -13.31 -28.58 21.53
CA ASP A 220 -12.40 -28.37 22.66
C ASP A 220 -10.95 -28.65 22.25
N VAL A 221 -10.74 -29.74 21.49
CA VAL A 221 -9.45 -30.08 20.93
C VAL A 221 -8.98 -29.03 19.93
N GLY A 222 -9.87 -28.50 19.11
CA GLY A 222 -9.57 -27.49 18.11
C GLY A 222 -9.11 -26.16 18.73
N TRP A 223 -9.71 -25.71 19.83
CA TRP A 223 -9.25 -24.52 20.55
C TRP A 223 -7.81 -24.71 21.08
N LEU A 224 -7.50 -25.86 21.68
CA LEU A 224 -6.16 -26.14 22.20
C LEU A 224 -5.11 -26.21 21.09
N ILE A 225 -5.43 -26.84 19.95
CA ILE A 225 -4.56 -26.88 18.77
C ILE A 225 -4.32 -25.45 18.26
N SER A 226 -5.36 -24.63 18.18
CA SER A 226 -5.24 -23.23 17.80
C SER A 226 -4.24 -22.47 18.67
N PHE A 227 -4.35 -22.56 19.98
CA PHE A 227 -3.44 -21.88 20.91
C PHE A 227 -1.99 -22.37 20.79
N ILE A 228 -1.78 -23.65 20.56
CA ILE A 228 -0.43 -24.19 20.28
C ILE A 228 0.12 -23.63 18.96
N LEU A 229 -0.66 -23.62 17.88
CA LEU A 229 -0.24 -23.07 16.59
C LEU A 229 0.09 -21.57 16.68
N LEU A 230 -0.76 -20.81 17.36
CA LEU A 230 -0.51 -19.41 17.63
C LEU A 230 0.76 -19.22 18.46
N SER A 231 0.97 -20.04 19.49
CA SER A 231 2.18 -19.94 20.33
C SER A 231 3.44 -20.27 19.54
N GLU A 232 3.41 -21.29 18.69
CA GLU A 232 4.53 -21.68 17.85
C GLU A 232 4.94 -20.55 16.88
N ALA A 233 3.98 -19.79 16.35
CA ALA A 233 4.26 -18.66 15.47
C ALA A 233 5.21 -17.63 16.09
N PHE A 234 5.16 -17.43 17.40
CA PHE A 234 6.01 -16.46 18.12
C PHE A 234 7.47 -16.95 18.30
N TRP A 235 7.80 -18.18 17.89
CA TRP A 235 9.16 -18.69 17.88
C TRP A 235 9.89 -18.47 16.55
N PHE A 236 9.22 -17.88 15.55
CA PHE A 236 9.79 -17.52 14.26
C PHE A 236 9.83 -16.02 14.10
N ALA A 237 10.97 -15.48 13.61
CA ALA A 237 11.14 -14.07 13.36
C ALA A 237 10.21 -13.57 12.24
N ASN A 238 9.77 -12.32 12.33
CA ASN A 238 9.10 -11.64 11.23
C ASN A 238 10.15 -11.19 10.20
N ASN A 239 9.97 -11.53 8.93
CA ASN A 239 10.87 -11.07 7.86
C ASN A 239 10.56 -9.62 7.51
N GLU A 240 11.21 -8.68 8.21
CA GLU A 240 10.95 -7.23 8.15
C GLU A 240 11.40 -6.51 6.85
N GLU A 241 12.19 -7.16 5.98
CA GLU A 241 12.95 -6.46 4.93
C GLU A 241 12.17 -6.13 3.64
N GLN A 242 10.88 -6.41 3.54
CA GLN A 242 10.15 -6.20 2.29
C GLN A 242 8.90 -5.35 2.46
N ALA A 243 8.77 -4.35 1.57
CA ALA A 243 7.56 -3.54 1.49
C ALA A 243 6.30 -4.42 1.32
N PRO A 244 5.23 -4.14 2.07
CA PRO A 244 3.97 -4.88 1.96
C PRO A 244 3.42 -4.79 0.53
N ARG A 245 2.83 -5.88 0.05
CA ARG A 245 2.14 -5.88 -1.23
C ARG A 245 0.87 -5.03 -1.13
N SER A 246 0.61 -4.20 -2.12
CA SER A 246 -0.67 -3.51 -2.23
C SER A 246 -1.80 -4.52 -2.49
N PHE A 247 -2.97 -4.30 -1.93
CA PHE A 247 -4.14 -5.09 -2.28
C PHE A 247 -4.53 -4.88 -3.74
N ASN A 248 -4.99 -5.98 -4.37
CA ASN A 248 -5.65 -5.85 -5.67
C ASN A 248 -6.92 -4.98 -5.49
N PRO A 249 -7.10 -3.90 -6.26
CA PRO A 249 -8.28 -3.04 -6.17
C PRO A 249 -9.61 -3.80 -6.26
N ALA A 250 -9.64 -4.94 -6.96
CA ALA A 250 -10.82 -5.81 -7.04
C ALA A 250 -11.33 -6.26 -5.67
N VAL A 251 -10.43 -6.50 -4.70
CA VAL A 251 -10.81 -6.95 -3.36
C VAL A 251 -11.63 -5.88 -2.62
N ALA A 252 -11.19 -4.62 -2.67
CA ALA A 252 -11.93 -3.50 -2.08
C ALA A 252 -13.26 -3.24 -2.83
N THR A 253 -13.27 -3.44 -4.15
CA THR A 253 -14.49 -3.31 -4.97
C THR A 253 -15.53 -4.36 -4.59
N ILE A 254 -15.12 -5.61 -4.34
CA ILE A 254 -16.03 -6.68 -3.88
C ILE A 254 -16.62 -6.32 -2.51
N ALA A 255 -15.82 -5.80 -1.57
CA ALA A 255 -16.30 -5.35 -0.26
C ALA A 255 -17.33 -4.22 -0.39
N LEU A 256 -17.10 -3.25 -1.28
CA LEU A 256 -18.03 -2.16 -1.57
C LEU A 256 -19.34 -2.66 -2.18
N LEU A 257 -19.27 -3.49 -3.21
CA LEU A 257 -20.44 -4.05 -3.87
C LEU A 257 -21.26 -4.95 -2.94
N GLY A 258 -20.60 -5.80 -2.16
CA GLY A 258 -21.25 -6.64 -1.17
C GLY A 258 -21.97 -5.83 -0.08
N SER A 259 -21.32 -4.80 0.47
CA SER A 259 -21.92 -3.90 1.46
C SER A 259 -23.12 -3.12 0.88
N SER A 260 -23.01 -2.67 -0.37
CA SER A 260 -24.10 -1.98 -1.08
C SER A 260 -25.29 -2.93 -1.31
N THR A 261 -25.01 -4.18 -1.67
CA THR A 261 -26.04 -5.23 -1.86
C THR A 261 -26.73 -5.53 -0.54
N LEU A 262 -25.99 -5.65 0.57
CA LEU A 262 -26.57 -5.85 1.90
C LEU A 262 -27.50 -4.71 2.31
N LEU A 263 -27.11 -3.46 2.06
CA LEU A 263 -27.97 -2.30 2.34
C LEU A 263 -29.25 -2.31 1.46
N ALA A 264 -29.12 -2.66 0.18
CA ALA A 264 -30.28 -2.80 -0.70
C ALA A 264 -31.24 -3.89 -0.19
N ILE A 265 -30.72 -5.05 0.22
CA ILE A 265 -31.54 -6.12 0.83
C ILE A 265 -32.18 -5.65 2.13
N ALA A 266 -31.46 -4.94 3.00
CA ALA A 266 -31.98 -4.42 4.26
C ALA A 266 -33.13 -3.42 4.06
N VAL A 267 -33.14 -2.66 2.95
CA VAL A 267 -34.24 -1.76 2.58
C VAL A 267 -35.41 -2.52 2.00
N LEU A 268 -35.16 -3.48 1.10
CA LEU A 268 -36.22 -4.23 0.41
C LEU A 268 -36.87 -5.29 1.33
N GLN A 269 -36.10 -5.87 2.24
CA GLN A 269 -36.53 -6.89 3.19
C GLN A 269 -35.98 -6.60 4.59
N PRO A 270 -36.59 -5.69 5.35
CA PRO A 270 -36.06 -5.21 6.65
C PRO A 270 -35.87 -6.28 7.73
N SER A 271 -36.57 -7.42 7.61
CA SER A 271 -36.43 -8.56 8.54
C SER A 271 -35.35 -9.56 8.12
N TYR A 272 -34.77 -9.38 6.89
CA TYR A 272 -33.83 -10.34 6.35
C TYR A 272 -32.41 -10.12 6.84
N ILE A 273 -31.98 -8.87 7.03
CA ILE A 273 -30.64 -8.49 7.49
C ILE A 273 -30.72 -7.93 8.91
N PRO A 274 -29.90 -8.43 9.85
CA PRO A 274 -29.80 -7.87 11.19
C PRO A 274 -29.46 -6.37 11.16
N ARG A 275 -30.21 -5.56 11.92
CA ARG A 275 -30.07 -4.08 11.90
C ARG A 275 -28.67 -3.58 12.25
N PHE A 276 -27.93 -4.29 13.11
CA PHE A 276 -26.57 -3.88 13.50
C PHE A 276 -25.57 -3.93 12.34
N LEU A 277 -25.84 -4.69 11.24
CA LEU A 277 -25.00 -4.74 10.07
C LEU A 277 -25.16 -3.53 9.13
N ILE A 278 -26.21 -2.73 9.30
CA ILE A 278 -26.46 -1.55 8.49
C ILE A 278 -25.34 -0.51 8.68
N LEU A 279 -24.93 -0.28 9.92
CA LEU A 279 -23.87 0.70 10.23
C LEU A 279 -22.51 0.33 9.65
N PRO A 280 -21.95 -0.88 9.86
CA PRO A 280 -20.67 -1.25 9.24
C PRO A 280 -20.74 -1.32 7.71
N ALA A 281 -21.87 -1.73 7.11
CA ALA A 281 -22.05 -1.66 5.66
C ALA A 281 -21.98 -0.20 5.15
N PHE A 282 -22.64 0.73 5.82
CA PHE A 282 -22.58 2.15 5.50
C PHE A 282 -21.17 2.72 5.68
N ILE A 283 -20.48 2.37 6.76
CA ILE A 283 -19.08 2.78 7.00
C ILE A 283 -18.16 2.30 5.87
N THR A 284 -18.33 1.06 5.40
CA THR A 284 -17.56 0.51 4.27
C THR A 284 -17.71 1.38 3.01
N ILE A 285 -18.94 1.78 2.70
CA ILE A 285 -19.23 2.63 1.55
C ILE A 285 -18.61 4.02 1.73
N ALA A 286 -18.79 4.63 2.91
CA ALA A 286 -18.24 5.95 3.22
C ALA A 286 -16.70 5.97 3.12
N LEU A 287 -16.03 4.96 3.68
CA LEU A 287 -14.57 4.80 3.56
C LEU A 287 -14.13 4.59 2.10
N SER A 288 -14.91 3.88 1.30
CA SER A 288 -14.61 3.67 -0.12
C SER A 288 -14.68 4.98 -0.92
N PHE A 289 -15.65 5.85 -0.64
CA PHE A 289 -15.70 7.19 -1.22
C PHE A 289 -14.54 8.07 -0.77
N LEU A 290 -14.19 8.03 0.51
CA LEU A 290 -13.01 8.74 1.03
C LEU A 290 -11.72 8.28 0.33
N ARG A 291 -11.54 6.98 0.19
CA ARG A 291 -10.40 6.37 -0.53
C ARG A 291 -10.34 6.82 -1.98
N MET A 292 -11.49 6.87 -2.66
CA MET A 292 -11.56 7.37 -4.04
C MET A 292 -11.13 8.84 -4.12
N GLY A 293 -11.60 9.69 -3.19
CA GLY A 293 -11.19 11.10 -3.12
C GLY A 293 -9.68 11.27 -2.95
N VAL A 294 -9.07 10.51 -2.04
CA VAL A 294 -7.60 10.54 -1.83
C VAL A 294 -6.86 10.07 -3.09
N ALA A 295 -7.32 8.98 -3.72
CA ALA A 295 -6.68 8.47 -4.94
C ALA A 295 -6.74 9.46 -6.12
N ILE A 296 -7.87 10.16 -6.30
CA ILE A 296 -8.00 11.20 -7.33
C ILE A 296 -7.06 12.37 -7.04
N ASN A 297 -6.95 12.79 -5.78
CA ASN A 297 -6.04 13.87 -5.39
C ASN A 297 -4.56 13.48 -5.64
N ASP A 298 -4.17 12.27 -5.26
CA ASP A 298 -2.80 11.77 -5.50
C ASP A 298 -2.49 11.67 -7.00
N ALA A 299 -3.44 11.19 -7.81
CA ALA A 299 -3.29 11.13 -9.27
C ALA A 299 -3.12 12.53 -9.89
N ARG A 300 -3.86 13.53 -9.41
CA ARG A 300 -3.70 14.93 -9.84
C ARG A 300 -2.33 15.48 -9.47
N ASN A 301 -1.87 15.25 -8.24
CA ASN A 301 -0.56 15.70 -7.78
C ASN A 301 0.57 15.06 -8.60
N MET A 302 0.51 13.75 -8.85
CA MET A 302 1.48 13.06 -9.71
C MET A 302 1.49 13.59 -11.15
N SER A 303 0.33 13.92 -11.72
CA SER A 303 0.23 14.53 -13.04
C SER A 303 0.88 15.91 -13.07
N ASN A 304 0.62 16.74 -12.06
CA ASN A 304 1.24 18.07 -11.93
C ASN A 304 2.76 17.97 -11.75
N GLU A 305 3.25 17.06 -10.92
CA GLU A 305 4.69 16.82 -10.75
C GLU A 305 5.35 16.36 -12.06
N GLN A 306 4.68 15.54 -12.86
CA GLN A 306 5.19 15.12 -14.17
C GLN A 306 5.26 16.27 -15.16
N ILE A 307 4.29 17.18 -15.16
CA ILE A 307 4.30 18.38 -16.01
C ILE A 307 5.43 19.30 -15.57
N LEU A 308 5.56 19.62 -14.28
CA LEU A 308 6.65 20.45 -13.72
C LEU A 308 8.03 19.82 -13.96
N ALA A 309 8.14 18.50 -13.89
CA ALA A 309 9.39 17.77 -14.17
C ALA A 309 9.81 17.79 -15.64
N ARG A 310 8.94 18.23 -16.58
CA ARG A 310 9.18 18.24 -18.03
C ARG A 310 9.15 19.62 -18.69
N THR A 311 8.81 20.67 -17.93
CA THR A 311 8.78 22.05 -18.41
C THR A 311 9.84 22.89 -17.73
N ASP A 312 10.35 23.93 -18.41
CA ASP A 312 11.18 24.98 -17.84
C ASP A 312 10.29 26.03 -17.17
N GLU A 313 10.47 26.24 -15.88
CA GLU A 313 9.63 27.15 -15.07
C GLU A 313 9.64 28.61 -15.53
N LEU A 314 10.77 29.05 -16.13
CA LEU A 314 10.92 30.44 -16.58
C LEU A 314 10.18 30.71 -17.90
N THR A 315 10.40 29.82 -18.88
CA THR A 315 9.95 30.04 -20.27
C THR A 315 8.68 29.30 -20.63
N GLY A 316 8.28 28.28 -19.85
CA GLY A 316 7.15 27.40 -20.15
C GLY A 316 7.42 26.39 -21.29
N LEU A 317 8.59 26.42 -21.90
CA LEU A 317 9.01 25.46 -22.91
C LEU A 317 9.30 24.08 -22.28
N ALA A 318 9.53 23.06 -23.12
CA ALA A 318 10.11 21.82 -22.66
C ALA A 318 11.45 22.08 -21.98
N ASN A 319 11.76 21.36 -20.91
CA ASN A 319 13.08 21.42 -20.27
C ASN A 319 14.05 20.38 -20.89
N ARG A 320 15.32 20.42 -20.48
CA ARG A 320 16.36 19.48 -20.92
C ARG A 320 15.96 18.02 -20.75
N ARG A 321 15.27 17.67 -19.65
CA ARG A 321 14.82 16.28 -19.40
C ARG A 321 13.83 15.82 -20.46
N LYS A 322 12.82 16.63 -20.76
CA LYS A 322 11.83 16.31 -21.81
C LYS A 322 12.52 16.23 -23.19
N PHE A 323 13.39 17.17 -23.50
CA PHE A 323 14.14 17.18 -24.75
C PHE A 323 14.94 15.89 -24.97
N MET A 324 15.65 15.40 -23.95
CA MET A 324 16.43 14.16 -24.01
C MET A 324 15.57 12.92 -24.19
N VAL A 325 14.40 12.87 -23.53
CA VAL A 325 13.46 11.76 -23.69
C VAL A 325 12.87 11.72 -25.09
N ASP A 326 12.40 12.87 -25.59
CA ASP A 326 11.76 12.98 -26.90
C ASP A 326 12.77 12.81 -28.03
N CYS A 327 14.05 13.16 -27.80
CA CYS A 327 15.14 12.93 -28.75
C CYS A 327 15.32 11.43 -29.08
N GLN A 328 15.12 10.52 -28.13
CA GLN A 328 15.21 9.07 -28.38
C GLN A 328 14.11 8.58 -29.34
N GLU A 329 12.90 9.12 -29.23
CA GLU A 329 11.81 8.81 -30.16
C GLU A 329 12.04 9.44 -31.53
N PHE A 330 12.53 10.68 -31.52
CA PHE A 330 12.87 11.45 -32.72
C PHE A 330 13.87 10.70 -33.64
N LEU A 331 14.83 9.94 -33.09
CA LEU A 331 15.80 9.16 -33.88
C LEU A 331 15.17 8.11 -34.79
N LYS A 332 13.92 7.73 -34.56
CA LYS A 332 13.22 6.73 -35.40
C LYS A 332 12.72 7.29 -36.72
N SER A 333 12.71 8.60 -36.89
CA SER A 333 12.19 9.30 -38.07
C SER A 333 13.24 10.29 -38.63
N PRO A 334 13.21 10.61 -39.91
CA PRO A 334 14.09 11.64 -40.48
C PRO A 334 13.74 13.02 -39.90
N GLY A 335 14.76 13.84 -39.70
CA GLY A 335 14.56 15.18 -39.13
C GLY A 335 15.87 15.89 -38.84
N SER A 336 15.80 17.06 -38.19
CA SER A 336 16.97 17.86 -37.80
C SER A 336 16.91 18.21 -36.32
N LEU A 337 18.03 18.05 -35.63
CA LEU A 337 18.24 18.52 -34.25
C LEU A 337 19.00 19.85 -34.31
N LEU A 338 18.46 20.87 -33.61
CA LEU A 338 19.11 22.17 -33.49
C LEU A 338 19.55 22.39 -32.04
N ILE A 339 20.77 22.93 -31.89
CA ILE A 339 21.25 23.52 -30.62
C ILE A 339 21.48 25.02 -30.87
N LEU A 340 20.96 25.83 -29.94
CA LEU A 340 20.96 27.30 -30.05
C LEU A 340 21.59 27.89 -28.79
N ASP A 341 22.44 28.91 -28.95
CA ASP A 341 23.06 29.69 -27.86
C ASP A 341 22.85 31.18 -28.14
N LEU A 342 22.34 31.94 -27.14
CA LEU A 342 22.07 33.36 -27.28
C LEU A 342 23.35 34.19 -27.14
N ASP A 343 23.79 34.77 -28.22
CA ASP A 343 25.02 35.57 -28.24
C ASP A 343 24.87 36.89 -27.48
N GLY A 344 25.74 37.10 -26.49
CA GLY A 344 25.72 38.31 -25.68
C GLY A 344 24.77 38.32 -24.48
N PHE A 345 24.02 37.23 -24.21
CA PHE A 345 23.08 37.16 -23.09
C PHE A 345 23.74 37.39 -21.74
N LYS A 346 24.96 36.88 -21.53
CA LYS A 346 25.73 37.14 -20.31
C LYS A 346 25.97 38.63 -20.07
N ALA A 347 26.30 39.39 -21.12
CA ALA A 347 26.50 40.81 -20.97
C ALA A 347 25.21 41.58 -20.59
N VAL A 348 24.06 41.10 -21.06
CA VAL A 348 22.76 41.62 -20.64
C VAL A 348 22.55 41.41 -19.15
N ASN A 349 22.80 40.19 -18.63
CA ASN A 349 22.71 39.92 -17.20
C ASN A 349 23.68 40.74 -16.35
N ASP A 350 24.94 40.88 -16.81
CA ASP A 350 25.97 41.61 -16.08
C ASP A 350 25.68 43.11 -16.05
N ASN A 351 25.08 43.70 -17.11
CA ASN A 351 24.81 45.12 -17.20
C ASN A 351 23.44 45.56 -16.68
N LEU A 352 22.39 44.72 -16.89
CA LEU A 352 21.02 45.08 -16.62
C LEU A 352 20.37 44.23 -15.50
N GLY A 353 21.09 43.24 -15.02
CA GLY A 353 20.64 42.34 -13.95
C GLY A 353 19.81 41.13 -14.41
N HIS A 354 19.81 40.08 -13.62
CA HIS A 354 19.13 38.81 -13.90
C HIS A 354 17.62 38.94 -14.16
N GLY A 355 16.96 39.90 -13.49
CA GLY A 355 15.51 40.10 -13.69
C GLY A 355 15.14 40.55 -15.13
N ILE A 356 16.03 41.34 -15.78
CA ILE A 356 15.86 41.72 -17.19
C ILE A 356 16.22 40.56 -18.10
N GLY A 357 17.28 39.80 -17.76
CA GLY A 357 17.65 38.58 -18.48
C GLY A 357 16.53 37.54 -18.49
N ASP A 358 15.85 37.35 -17.37
CA ASP A 358 14.72 36.43 -17.26
C ASP A 358 13.53 36.87 -18.15
N GLN A 359 13.23 38.17 -18.19
CA GLN A 359 12.21 38.72 -19.09
C GLN A 359 12.62 38.56 -20.56
N LEU A 360 13.89 38.74 -20.87
CA LEU A 360 14.43 38.55 -22.21
C LEU A 360 14.28 37.09 -22.65
N LEU A 361 14.66 36.13 -21.82
CA LEU A 361 14.49 34.69 -22.10
C LEU A 361 13.03 34.31 -22.37
N LYS A 362 12.09 34.87 -21.59
CA LYS A 362 10.64 34.68 -21.86
C LYS A 362 10.23 35.19 -23.22
N GLN A 363 10.69 36.39 -23.62
CA GLN A 363 10.36 36.97 -24.90
C GLN A 363 11.03 36.22 -26.06
N VAL A 364 12.28 35.76 -25.90
CA VAL A 364 12.98 34.89 -26.87
C VAL A 364 12.19 33.60 -27.08
N ALA A 365 11.79 32.92 -25.99
CA ALA A 365 11.00 31.71 -26.06
C ALA A 365 9.68 31.89 -26.83
N ILE A 366 8.97 33.00 -26.57
CA ILE A 366 7.74 33.35 -27.31
C ILE A 366 8.02 33.57 -28.81
N ARG A 367 9.10 34.31 -29.16
CA ARG A 367 9.45 34.54 -30.55
C ARG A 367 9.84 33.26 -31.27
N PHE A 368 10.63 32.42 -30.65
CA PHE A 368 11.04 31.12 -31.19
C PHE A 368 9.82 30.22 -31.41
N GLN A 369 8.92 30.13 -30.41
CA GLN A 369 7.75 29.26 -30.51
C GLN A 369 6.81 29.64 -31.67
N ARG A 370 6.74 30.93 -32.04
CA ARG A 370 5.90 31.42 -33.15
C ARG A 370 6.31 30.93 -34.53
N VAL A 371 7.58 30.60 -34.70
CA VAL A 371 8.12 30.13 -36.01
C VAL A 371 8.37 28.63 -36.04
N MET A 372 8.13 27.96 -34.91
CA MET A 372 8.28 26.50 -34.84
C MET A 372 7.11 25.80 -35.56
N PRO A 373 7.38 24.74 -36.35
CA PRO A 373 6.34 23.84 -36.84
C PRO A 373 5.52 23.22 -35.69
N SER A 374 4.27 22.89 -35.97
CA SER A 374 3.34 22.38 -34.97
C SER A 374 3.72 21.00 -34.40
N ASP A 375 4.47 20.22 -35.15
CA ASP A 375 4.98 18.87 -34.77
C ASP A 375 6.42 18.88 -34.27
N ALA A 376 7.05 20.05 -34.20
CA ALA A 376 8.40 20.23 -33.69
C ALA A 376 8.42 20.49 -32.18
N LEU A 377 9.48 20.05 -31.49
CA LEU A 377 9.71 20.34 -30.08
C LEU A 377 10.72 21.49 -29.96
N LEU A 378 10.39 22.48 -29.14
CA LEU A 378 11.31 23.52 -28.68
C LEU A 378 11.52 23.36 -27.17
N ALA A 379 12.76 23.39 -26.72
CA ALA A 379 13.14 23.23 -25.31
C ALA A 379 14.17 24.28 -24.87
N ARG A 380 14.17 24.64 -23.61
CA ARG A 380 15.30 25.34 -22.98
C ARG A 380 16.18 24.32 -22.28
N LEU A 381 17.45 24.24 -22.66
CA LEU A 381 18.38 23.24 -22.13
C LEU A 381 19.07 23.69 -20.85
N GLY A 382 19.21 25.02 -20.66
CA GLY A 382 19.76 25.65 -19.45
C GLY A 382 20.37 27.01 -19.81
N GLY A 383 20.37 27.96 -18.83
CA GLY A 383 20.95 29.28 -19.08
C GLY A 383 20.36 29.99 -20.31
N ASP A 384 21.17 30.24 -21.30
CA ASP A 384 20.90 30.84 -22.58
C ASP A 384 20.83 29.83 -23.76
N GLU A 385 20.88 28.53 -23.43
CA GLU A 385 20.84 27.45 -24.39
C GLU A 385 19.42 26.94 -24.67
N PHE A 386 19.09 26.77 -25.96
CA PHE A 386 17.84 26.16 -26.40
C PHE A 386 18.14 24.97 -27.34
N GLY A 387 17.17 24.06 -27.45
CA GLY A 387 17.24 22.94 -28.36
C GLY A 387 15.93 22.76 -29.10
N ALA A 388 16.00 22.31 -30.35
CA ALA A 388 14.81 21.98 -31.12
C ALA A 388 14.94 20.64 -31.83
N LEU A 389 13.83 19.88 -31.88
CA LEU A 389 13.68 18.66 -32.67
C LEU A 389 12.67 18.95 -33.77
N ILE A 390 13.09 18.87 -35.03
CA ILE A 390 12.28 19.23 -36.18
C ILE A 390 12.11 18.00 -37.08
N PRO A 391 10.91 17.38 -37.09
CA PRO A 391 10.63 16.30 -38.02
C PRO A 391 10.74 16.74 -39.50
N GLY A 392 11.16 15.84 -40.37
CA GLY A 392 11.25 16.12 -41.82
C GLY A 392 12.57 16.77 -42.23
N SER A 393 12.56 17.46 -43.39
CA SER A 393 13.77 17.99 -44.07
C SER A 393 14.03 19.48 -43.86
N ASP A 394 13.19 20.19 -43.08
CA ASP A 394 13.16 21.66 -43.08
C ASP A 394 14.00 22.32 -41.97
N GLY A 395 14.92 21.56 -41.35
CA GLY A 395 15.71 21.99 -40.19
C GLY A 395 16.49 23.28 -40.43
N MET A 396 17.17 23.41 -41.56
CA MET A 396 17.93 24.62 -41.91
C MET A 396 17.02 25.84 -42.18
N GLU A 397 15.83 25.64 -42.72
CA GLU A 397 14.86 26.72 -42.93
C GLU A 397 14.35 27.22 -41.59
N VAL A 398 13.96 26.32 -40.69
CA VAL A 398 13.53 26.65 -39.34
C VAL A 398 14.66 27.32 -38.56
N ALA A 399 15.90 26.87 -38.65
CA ALA A 399 17.06 27.51 -38.03
C ALA A 399 17.24 28.97 -38.47
N ARG A 400 17.12 29.24 -39.77
CA ARG A 400 17.18 30.60 -40.32
C ARG A 400 15.97 31.45 -39.82
N ALA A 401 14.77 30.87 -39.77
CA ALA A 401 13.59 31.55 -39.24
C ALA A 401 13.75 31.92 -37.76
N LEU A 402 14.27 31.00 -36.95
CA LEU A 402 14.57 31.25 -35.55
C LEU A 402 15.57 32.42 -35.40
N LYS A 403 16.66 32.42 -36.15
CA LYS A 403 17.61 33.55 -36.12
C LYS A 403 16.95 34.85 -36.54
N ALA A 404 16.17 34.86 -37.61
CA ALA A 404 15.50 36.05 -38.08
C ALA A 404 14.55 36.69 -37.02
N THR A 405 14.00 35.92 -36.11
CA THR A 405 13.14 36.47 -35.02
C THR A 405 13.89 37.39 -34.07
N LEU A 406 15.21 37.29 -33.99
CA LEU A 406 16.05 38.11 -33.12
C LEU A 406 16.57 39.37 -33.77
N THR A 407 16.35 39.55 -35.06
CA THR A 407 16.77 40.76 -35.81
C THR A 407 16.12 42.05 -35.25
N TYR A 408 14.92 41.93 -34.70
CA TYR A 408 14.23 43.06 -34.09
C TYR A 408 14.58 43.15 -32.62
N PRO A 409 14.88 44.37 -32.09
CA PRO A 409 15.22 44.58 -30.71
C PRO A 409 14.11 44.15 -29.77
N PHE A 410 14.49 43.84 -28.54
CA PHE A 410 13.58 43.60 -27.42
C PHE A 410 13.42 44.87 -26.59
N HIS A 411 12.18 45.22 -26.24
CA HIS A 411 11.90 46.36 -25.38
C HIS A 411 11.48 45.84 -24.01
N ILE A 412 12.35 46.03 -23.03
CA ILE A 412 12.12 45.57 -21.64
C ILE A 412 12.43 46.71 -20.66
N ASN A 413 11.44 47.16 -19.92
CA ASN A 413 11.59 48.21 -18.90
C ASN A 413 12.38 49.43 -19.41
N SER A 414 11.98 50.02 -20.55
CA SER A 414 12.65 51.15 -21.22
C SER A 414 14.03 50.90 -21.78
N ASN A 415 14.52 49.67 -21.73
CA ASN A 415 15.77 49.29 -22.40
C ASN A 415 15.47 48.65 -23.73
N GLU A 416 16.24 49.07 -24.75
CA GLU A 416 16.27 48.45 -26.08
C GLU A 416 17.46 47.46 -26.10
N ILE A 417 17.19 46.18 -26.30
CA ILE A 417 18.19 45.11 -26.22
C ILE A 417 18.23 44.39 -27.55
N CYS A 418 19.40 44.43 -28.20
CA CYS A 418 19.69 43.64 -29.39
C CYS A 418 20.41 42.36 -28.97
N LEU A 419 19.97 41.25 -29.50
CA LEU A 419 20.51 39.92 -29.20
C LEU A 419 20.62 39.16 -30.51
N ASP A 420 21.65 38.32 -30.66
CA ASP A 420 21.79 37.38 -31.77
C ASP A 420 21.79 35.94 -31.24
N VAL A 421 21.82 34.96 -32.12
CA VAL A 421 21.83 33.56 -31.76
C VAL A 421 22.76 32.78 -32.71
N SER A 422 23.56 31.91 -32.15
CA SER A 422 24.35 30.91 -32.86
C SER A 422 23.62 29.57 -32.85
N ILE A 423 23.34 29.02 -34.03
CA ILE A 423 22.54 27.80 -34.21
C ILE A 423 23.36 26.76 -34.95
N GLY A 424 23.48 25.57 -34.35
CA GLY A 424 24.02 24.39 -35.00
C GLY A 424 22.90 23.40 -35.36
N GLU A 425 22.94 22.92 -36.60
CA GLU A 425 22.00 21.91 -37.09
C GLU A 425 22.72 20.60 -37.34
N ALA A 426 22.09 19.49 -36.94
CA ALA A 426 22.50 18.15 -37.32
C ALA A 426 21.32 17.34 -37.83
N SER A 427 21.43 16.86 -39.06
CA SER A 427 20.41 16.02 -39.68
C SER A 427 20.42 14.61 -39.11
N ASN A 428 19.23 14.07 -38.83
CA ASN A 428 19.01 12.70 -38.43
C ASN A 428 18.44 11.86 -39.56
N GLU A 429 19.12 10.76 -39.86
CA GLU A 429 18.59 9.69 -40.70
C GLU A 429 18.29 8.47 -39.80
N PRO A 430 17.14 7.80 -39.97
CA PRO A 430 16.77 6.68 -39.12
C PRO A 430 17.84 5.61 -39.04
N GLY A 431 18.25 5.25 -37.81
CA GLY A 431 19.26 4.23 -37.54
C GLY A 431 20.72 4.66 -37.78
N SER A 432 20.99 5.92 -38.14
CA SER A 432 22.34 6.41 -38.44
C SER A 432 23.15 6.87 -37.24
N SER A 433 22.52 7.25 -36.15
CA SER A 433 23.19 7.87 -35.00
C SER A 433 22.51 7.55 -33.65
N ALA A 434 23.31 7.50 -32.58
CA ALA A 434 22.80 7.56 -31.22
C ALA A 434 22.47 9.02 -30.86
N ALA A 435 21.53 9.25 -29.91
CA ALA A 435 21.13 10.59 -29.45
C ALA A 435 22.32 11.46 -29.04
N GLU A 436 23.27 10.88 -28.31
CA GLU A 436 24.50 11.58 -27.89
C GLU A 436 25.36 12.03 -29.04
N GLN A 437 25.44 11.22 -30.13
CA GLN A 437 26.21 11.59 -31.33
C GLN A 437 25.52 12.72 -32.09
N LEU A 438 24.17 12.67 -32.21
CA LEU A 438 23.43 13.72 -32.90
C LEU A 438 23.53 15.05 -32.16
N LEU A 439 23.39 15.03 -30.86
CA LEU A 439 23.58 16.18 -29.95
C LEU A 439 25.00 16.77 -30.13
N ARG A 440 26.03 15.93 -30.04
CA ARG A 440 27.41 16.37 -30.21
C ARG A 440 27.65 17.04 -31.57
N ARG A 441 27.09 16.49 -32.67
CA ARG A 441 27.20 17.07 -33.99
C ARG A 441 26.56 18.46 -34.09
N ALA A 442 25.35 18.61 -33.47
CA ALA A 442 24.69 19.91 -33.45
C ALA A 442 25.44 20.92 -32.57
N ASP A 443 26.02 20.48 -31.47
CA ASP A 443 26.83 21.32 -30.60
C ASP A 443 28.14 21.78 -31.28
N GLU A 444 28.85 20.87 -31.96
CA GLU A 444 30.02 21.20 -32.78
C GLU A 444 29.68 22.25 -33.88
N ALA A 445 28.53 22.10 -34.53
CA ALA A 445 28.05 23.05 -35.54
C ALA A 445 27.68 24.41 -34.93
N MET A 446 27.05 24.43 -33.76
CA MET A 446 26.69 25.64 -33.03
C MET A 446 27.95 26.39 -32.57
N TYR A 447 28.96 25.68 -32.06
CA TYR A 447 30.24 26.29 -31.71
C TYR A 447 30.94 26.90 -32.91
N GLU A 448 30.91 26.26 -34.09
CA GLU A 448 31.45 26.81 -35.34
C GLU A 448 30.63 28.03 -35.78
N ALA A 449 29.29 28.02 -35.68
CA ALA A 449 28.43 29.18 -35.96
C ALA A 449 28.83 30.38 -35.10
N LYS A 450 29.12 30.17 -33.83
CA LYS A 450 29.52 31.19 -32.85
C LYS A 450 30.92 31.74 -33.17
N ARG A 451 31.89 30.87 -33.46
CA ARG A 451 33.27 31.25 -33.77
C ARG A 451 33.42 32.02 -35.06
N SER A 452 32.73 31.56 -36.10
CA SER A 452 32.80 32.15 -37.45
C SER A 452 31.83 33.33 -37.63
N LYS A 453 30.96 33.62 -36.66
CA LYS A 453 29.89 34.62 -36.74
C LYS A 453 28.91 34.42 -37.91
N LEU A 454 28.77 33.19 -38.39
CA LEU A 454 27.85 32.84 -39.49
C LEU A 454 26.39 32.77 -39.04
N GLY A 455 26.18 32.60 -37.74
CA GLY A 455 24.86 32.54 -37.09
C GLY A 455 24.16 31.20 -37.24
N VAL A 456 24.19 30.53 -38.40
CA VAL A 456 23.62 29.19 -38.56
C VAL A 456 24.60 28.32 -39.35
N VAL A 457 24.93 27.15 -38.79
CA VAL A 457 25.83 26.16 -39.43
C VAL A 457 25.21 24.78 -39.35
N SER A 458 25.22 24.04 -40.48
CA SER A 458 24.88 22.62 -40.52
C SER A 458 26.11 21.77 -40.33
N TRP A 459 26.00 20.70 -39.55
CA TRP A 459 27.11 19.78 -39.34
C TRP A 459 27.37 18.96 -40.61
N HIS A 460 28.64 18.99 -41.08
CA HIS A 460 29.13 18.19 -42.19
C HIS A 460 30.34 17.39 -41.74
N ASN A 461 30.52 16.20 -42.27
CA ASN A 461 31.60 15.26 -41.87
C ASN A 461 33.02 15.86 -41.90
N GLN A 462 33.22 17.02 -42.54
CA GLN A 462 34.52 17.72 -42.61
C GLN A 462 34.86 18.55 -41.37
N LEU A 463 33.87 18.87 -40.50
CA LEU A 463 34.11 19.62 -39.25
C LEU A 463 34.83 18.78 -38.17
N GLY A 464 34.69 17.45 -38.21
CA GLY A 464 35.34 16.54 -37.26
C GLY A 464 36.86 16.33 -37.48
N THR A 465 37.44 16.82 -38.57
CA THR A 465 38.89 16.64 -38.88
C THR A 465 39.78 17.81 -38.50
N SER A 466 39.22 18.97 -38.10
CA SER A 466 40.02 20.15 -37.72
C SER A 466 40.39 20.22 -36.22
N GLY A 467 39.93 19.28 -35.39
CA GLY A 467 40.19 19.24 -33.94
C GLY A 467 41.40 18.41 -33.46
N SER A 468 42.17 17.80 -34.35
CA SER A 468 43.35 16.96 -34.00
C SER A 468 44.72 17.55 -34.39
N ARG A 469 44.85 18.88 -34.40
CA ARG A 469 46.15 19.54 -34.46
C ARG A 469 46.18 20.72 -33.50
N LEU A 470 46.53 20.44 -32.24
CA LEU A 470 47.47 21.20 -31.40
C LEU A 470 47.70 20.45 -30.11
#